data_91a75b91d3c3d73c2ae323c7acf2d572
#
_entry.id   91a75b91d3c3d73c2ae323c7acf2d572
#
_cell.length_a   1.000
_cell.length_b   1.000
_cell.length_c   1.000
_cell.angle_alpha   90.00
_cell.angle_beta   90.00
_cell.angle_gamma   90.00
#
_symmetry.space_group_name_H-M   'P 1'
#
loop_
_entity.id
_entity.type
_entity.pdbx_description
1 polymer ?
#
loop_
_entity_poly.entity_id
_entity_poly.type
_entity_poly.pdbx_seq_one_letter_code
_entity_poly.pdbx_strand_id
1 'polypeptide(L)'
;MLAAFCFGVTIVLQRWVAKEGVTAATALSLRFTIAGFLLLGMLRVAGRPLLPPPGERFRAIFLGAGLYTFEATSFYLALQRGTAAAVALLFYLYPAVVTIVEVVLGTMRVRMVTVVSLVLALVGGTTVAVGGGRVAITVGGIGFVLCAVALFSTYVVAGHRVIPRTDALTAATWTALGAAGGVTAIGVGQQALHVPSGRAMLAIATTATATAIAFTLFFVVLSRLGPSRTAIVMALEAVFGVVLSALFLGESLRPLVVVGGVAILAGAVLAAVSQPAEQQEAAPPP
;
A
#
# COMPACT_ATOMS: atom_id res chain seq x y z
N MET A 1 6.25 2.45 -10.73
CA MET A 1 7.44 1.69 -10.33
C MET A 1 8.07 2.21 -9.03
N LEU A 2 8.49 3.49 -8.92
CA LEU A 2 9.13 4.00 -7.70
C LEU A 2 8.25 3.87 -6.43
N ALA A 3 6.94 4.11 -6.51
CA ALA A 3 6.03 3.88 -5.38
C ALA A 3 6.06 2.42 -4.88
N ALA A 4 5.95 1.46 -5.81
CA ALA A 4 6.00 0.04 -5.50
C ALA A 4 7.37 -0.38 -4.92
N PHE A 5 8.47 0.18 -5.42
CA PHE A 5 9.80 0.01 -4.84
C PHE A 5 9.85 0.50 -3.38
N CYS A 6 9.38 1.73 -3.12
CA CYS A 6 9.34 2.28 -1.77
C CYS A 6 8.49 1.42 -0.82
N PHE A 7 7.35 0.91 -1.27
CA PHE A 7 6.55 -0.05 -0.48
C PHE A 7 7.32 -1.36 -0.24
N GLY A 8 8.02 -1.89 -1.24
CA GLY A 8 8.89 -3.06 -1.09
C GLY A 8 9.97 -2.85 -0.03
N VAL A 9 10.62 -1.68 -0.01
CA VAL A 9 11.58 -1.29 1.05
C VAL A 9 10.91 -1.29 2.41
N THR A 10 9.69 -0.74 2.52
CA THR A 10 8.99 -0.71 3.82
C THR A 10 8.68 -2.11 4.33
N ILE A 11 8.33 -3.07 3.47
CA ILE A 11 8.06 -4.46 3.87
C ILE A 11 9.30 -5.09 4.50
N VAL A 12 10.46 -4.98 3.84
CA VAL A 12 11.71 -5.58 4.30
C VAL A 12 12.15 -5.01 5.65
N LEU A 13 12.17 -3.68 5.77
CA LEU A 13 12.57 -3.01 7.01
C LEU A 13 11.58 -3.24 8.15
N GLN A 14 10.28 -3.31 7.88
CA GLN A 14 9.29 -3.65 8.91
C GLN A 14 9.46 -5.09 9.44
N ARG A 15 9.82 -6.04 8.58
CA ARG A 15 10.16 -7.41 9.01
C ARG A 15 11.34 -7.39 9.97
N TRP A 16 12.36 -6.58 9.67
CA TRP A 16 13.52 -6.44 10.55
C TRP A 16 13.15 -5.79 11.89
N VAL A 17 12.38 -4.69 11.87
CA VAL A 17 11.89 -4.01 13.08
C VAL A 17 11.04 -4.94 13.95
N ALA A 18 10.20 -5.77 13.35
CA ALA A 18 9.40 -6.75 14.07
C ALA A 18 10.26 -7.83 14.75
N LYS A 19 11.38 -8.25 14.13
CA LYS A 19 12.35 -9.19 14.74
C LYS A 19 13.08 -8.59 15.94
N GLU A 20 13.25 -7.27 15.98
CA GLU A 20 13.81 -6.54 17.15
C GLU A 20 12.81 -6.42 18.33
N GLY A 21 11.63 -7.04 18.25
CA GLY A 21 10.63 -7.05 19.32
C GLY A 21 9.78 -5.78 19.41
N VAL A 22 9.86 -4.88 18.43
CA VAL A 22 9.03 -3.67 18.41
C VAL A 22 7.59 -4.03 18.10
N THR A 23 6.63 -3.54 18.92
CA THR A 23 5.21 -3.77 18.68
C THR A 23 4.73 -3.06 17.40
N ALA A 24 3.68 -3.60 16.79
CA ALA A 24 3.03 -2.98 15.64
C ALA A 24 2.62 -1.54 15.91
N ALA A 25 1.98 -1.34 17.06
CA ALA A 25 1.50 -0.03 17.47
C ALA A 25 2.65 0.98 17.49
N THR A 26 3.78 0.64 18.12
CA THR A 26 4.97 1.52 18.15
C THR A 26 5.54 1.77 16.76
N ALA A 27 5.78 0.71 16.00
CA ALA A 27 6.41 0.81 14.67
C ALA A 27 5.56 1.64 13.70
N LEU A 28 4.26 1.38 13.65
CA LEU A 28 3.34 2.09 12.74
C LEU A 28 3.05 3.53 13.21
N SER A 29 2.87 3.76 14.53
CA SER A 29 2.67 5.12 15.06
C SER A 29 3.84 6.02 14.71
N LEU A 30 5.06 5.60 15.01
CA LEU A 30 6.27 6.37 14.70
C LEU A 30 6.45 6.55 13.20
N ARG A 31 6.27 5.48 12.41
CA ARG A 31 6.39 5.53 10.96
C ARG A 31 5.45 6.57 10.35
N PHE A 32 4.15 6.51 10.67
CA PHE A 32 3.18 7.43 10.09
C PHE A 32 3.30 8.85 10.64
N THR A 33 3.69 9.01 11.90
CA THR A 33 3.97 10.32 12.50
C THR A 33 5.14 10.99 11.77
N ILE A 34 6.26 10.32 11.64
CA ILE A 34 7.45 10.84 10.94
C ILE A 34 7.11 11.13 9.47
N ALA A 35 6.47 10.18 8.78
CA ALA A 35 6.06 10.38 7.38
C ALA A 35 5.11 11.57 7.22
N GLY A 36 4.12 11.71 8.11
CA GLY A 36 3.17 12.83 8.09
C GLY A 36 3.85 14.18 8.28
N PHE A 37 4.80 14.29 9.21
CA PHE A 37 5.56 15.52 9.42
C PHE A 37 6.51 15.83 8.25
N LEU A 38 7.16 14.83 7.66
CA LEU A 38 7.98 15.00 6.45
C LEU A 38 7.12 15.53 5.29
N LEU A 39 5.95 14.93 5.07
CA LEU A 39 5.01 15.36 4.03
C LEU A 39 4.48 16.77 4.29
N LEU A 40 4.16 17.10 5.55
CA LEU A 40 3.73 18.45 5.93
C LEU A 40 4.83 19.50 5.67
N GLY A 41 6.09 19.15 5.96
CA GLY A 41 7.25 19.95 5.60
C GLY A 41 7.37 20.15 4.09
N MET A 42 7.21 19.06 3.31
CA MET A 42 7.21 19.13 1.85
C MET A 42 6.09 20.00 1.29
N LEU A 43 4.87 19.94 1.85
CA LEU A 43 3.76 20.83 1.45
C LEU A 43 4.13 22.30 1.65
N ARG A 44 4.74 22.64 2.80
CA ARG A 44 5.17 24.03 3.07
C ARG A 44 6.24 24.51 2.11
N VAL A 45 7.26 23.70 1.86
CA VAL A 45 8.35 24.04 0.95
C VAL A 45 7.86 24.15 -0.49
N ALA A 46 6.93 23.29 -0.91
CA ALA A 46 6.35 23.32 -2.24
C ALA A 46 5.29 24.43 -2.44
N GLY A 47 4.98 25.23 -1.40
CA GLY A 47 3.95 26.26 -1.48
C GLY A 47 2.55 25.73 -1.76
N ARG A 48 2.29 24.45 -1.42
CA ARG A 48 1.00 23.80 -1.66
C ARG A 48 0.03 24.04 -0.50
N PRO A 49 -1.30 23.97 -0.74
CA PRO A 49 -2.29 24.11 0.31
C PRO A 49 -2.06 23.10 1.43
N LEU A 50 -1.95 23.58 2.67
CA LEU A 50 -1.75 22.71 3.84
C LEU A 50 -2.98 21.88 4.18
N LEU A 51 -4.16 22.31 3.79
CA LEU A 51 -5.43 21.65 4.07
C LEU A 51 -6.10 21.23 2.77
N PRO A 52 -6.78 20.06 2.75
CA PRO A 52 -7.65 19.70 1.67
C PRO A 52 -8.75 20.76 1.45
N PRO A 53 -9.33 20.86 0.24
CA PRO A 53 -10.43 21.75 -0.05
C PRO A 53 -11.61 21.58 0.94
N PRO A 54 -12.38 22.63 1.22
CA PRO A 54 -13.59 22.51 2.01
C PRO A 54 -14.51 21.40 1.48
N GLY A 55 -15.02 20.54 2.37
CA GLY A 55 -15.82 19.36 2.03
C GLY A 55 -15.01 18.07 1.84
N GLU A 56 -13.69 18.13 1.62
CA GLU A 56 -12.83 16.95 1.52
C GLU A 56 -11.97 16.71 2.77
N ARG A 57 -11.85 17.69 3.67
CA ARG A 57 -10.98 17.62 4.86
C ARG A 57 -11.25 16.40 5.74
N PHE A 58 -12.50 16.23 6.15
CA PHE A 58 -12.90 15.10 6.99
C PHE A 58 -12.66 13.75 6.25
N ARG A 59 -12.98 13.71 4.96
CA ARG A 59 -12.80 12.51 4.13
C ARG A 59 -11.33 12.13 3.99
N ALA A 60 -10.43 13.09 3.78
CA ALA A 60 -8.99 12.86 3.68
C ALA A 60 -8.41 12.33 5.00
N ILE A 61 -8.82 12.90 6.15
CA ILE A 61 -8.41 12.40 7.46
C ILE A 61 -8.96 10.99 7.70
N PHE A 62 -10.25 10.75 7.36
CA PHE A 62 -10.90 9.46 7.56
C PHE A 62 -10.30 8.34 6.69
N LEU A 63 -9.79 8.65 5.50
CA LEU A 63 -9.04 7.68 4.69
C LEU A 63 -7.85 7.13 5.49
N GLY A 64 -7.13 7.98 6.23
CA GLY A 64 -6.01 7.56 7.07
C GLY A 64 -6.44 6.98 8.40
N ALA A 65 -7.16 7.75 9.21
CA ALA A 65 -7.54 7.40 10.58
C ALA A 65 -8.56 6.24 10.66
N GLY A 66 -9.37 6.08 9.63
CA GLY A 66 -10.29 4.96 9.50
C GLY A 66 -9.70 3.84 8.66
N LEU A 67 -9.89 3.92 7.33
CA LEU A 67 -9.61 2.78 6.43
C LEU A 67 -8.17 2.29 6.52
N TYR A 68 -7.19 3.20 6.42
CA TYR A 68 -5.78 2.79 6.38
C TYR A 68 -5.27 2.31 7.76
N THR A 69 -5.74 2.88 8.85
CA THR A 69 -5.41 2.42 10.22
C THR A 69 -5.87 0.99 10.45
N PHE A 70 -7.13 0.70 10.15
CA PHE A 70 -7.69 -0.64 10.35
C PHE A 70 -7.12 -1.64 9.35
N GLU A 71 -6.83 -1.23 8.13
CA GLU A 71 -6.11 -2.04 7.14
C GLU A 71 -4.73 -2.45 7.65
N ALA A 72 -3.88 -1.46 7.99
CA ALA A 72 -2.52 -1.72 8.45
C ALA A 72 -2.50 -2.59 9.73
N THR A 73 -3.43 -2.34 10.65
CA THR A 73 -3.59 -3.15 11.86
C THR A 73 -4.00 -4.58 11.53
N SER A 74 -4.99 -4.76 10.67
CA SER A 74 -5.46 -6.09 10.23
C SER A 74 -4.37 -6.87 9.50
N PHE A 75 -3.66 -6.21 8.58
CA PHE A 75 -2.53 -6.80 7.88
C PHE A 75 -1.44 -7.28 8.85
N TYR A 76 -1.10 -6.48 9.85
CA TYR A 76 -0.12 -6.85 10.86
C TYR A 76 -0.58 -8.01 11.73
N LEU A 77 -1.85 -8.00 12.17
CA LEU A 77 -2.45 -9.11 12.92
C LEU A 77 -2.46 -10.42 12.11
N ALA A 78 -2.62 -10.34 10.79
CA ALA A 78 -2.48 -11.49 9.91
C ALA A 78 -1.03 -12.01 9.88
N LEU A 79 -0.04 -11.12 9.81
CA LEU A 79 1.40 -11.47 9.84
C LEU A 79 1.81 -12.16 11.15
N GLN A 80 1.16 -11.84 12.27
CA GLN A 80 1.38 -12.54 13.55
C GLN A 80 0.80 -13.95 13.55
N ARG A 81 -0.14 -14.27 12.64
CA ARG A 81 -0.90 -15.53 12.60
C ARG A 81 -0.61 -16.37 11.37
N GLY A 82 0.33 -15.94 10.55
CA GLY A 82 0.72 -16.64 9.33
C GLY A 82 2.12 -16.28 8.85
N THR A 83 2.61 -17.06 7.90
CA THR A 83 3.86 -16.72 7.21
C THR A 83 3.66 -15.50 6.32
N ALA A 84 4.70 -14.71 6.13
CA ALA A 84 4.61 -13.54 5.24
C ALA A 84 4.21 -13.93 3.81
N ALA A 85 4.64 -15.11 3.33
CA ALA A 85 4.23 -15.64 2.04
C ALA A 85 2.73 -15.90 1.97
N ALA A 86 2.12 -16.50 3.02
CA ALA A 86 0.69 -16.77 3.07
C ALA A 86 -0.14 -15.48 3.15
N VAL A 87 0.30 -14.52 3.97
CA VAL A 87 -0.38 -13.22 4.08
C VAL A 87 -0.28 -12.44 2.77
N ALA A 88 0.91 -12.38 2.16
CA ALA A 88 1.10 -11.73 0.88
C ALA A 88 0.23 -12.37 -0.22
N LEU A 89 0.21 -13.72 -0.30
CA LEU A 89 -0.63 -14.45 -1.26
C LEU A 89 -2.09 -14.02 -1.20
N LEU A 90 -2.65 -13.97 0.00
CA LEU A 90 -4.05 -13.60 0.19
C LEU A 90 -4.25 -12.09 -0.01
N PHE A 91 -3.31 -11.26 0.41
CA PHE A 91 -3.39 -9.82 0.24
C PHE A 91 -3.39 -9.41 -1.24
N TYR A 92 -2.65 -10.10 -2.09
CA TYR A 92 -2.66 -9.85 -3.55
C TYR A 92 -3.99 -10.14 -4.25
N LEU A 93 -5.03 -10.55 -3.53
CA LEU A 93 -6.41 -10.53 -4.04
C LEU A 93 -6.97 -9.11 -4.17
N TYR A 94 -6.37 -8.08 -3.50
CA TYR A 94 -6.91 -6.71 -3.52
C TYR A 94 -7.08 -6.11 -4.93
N PRO A 95 -6.23 -6.35 -5.95
CA PRO A 95 -6.47 -5.80 -7.28
C PRO A 95 -7.74 -6.36 -7.93
N ALA A 96 -8.06 -7.64 -7.67
CA ALA A 96 -9.30 -8.25 -8.12
C ALA A 96 -10.51 -7.62 -7.42
N VAL A 97 -10.44 -7.44 -6.11
CA VAL A 97 -11.51 -6.81 -5.32
C VAL A 97 -11.73 -5.37 -5.76
N VAL A 98 -10.67 -4.58 -5.96
CA VAL A 98 -10.76 -3.20 -6.50
C VAL A 98 -11.47 -3.20 -7.86
N THR A 99 -11.06 -4.08 -8.77
CA THR A 99 -11.66 -4.18 -10.10
C THR A 99 -13.14 -4.56 -10.02
N ILE A 100 -13.50 -5.54 -9.20
CA ILE A 100 -14.91 -5.95 -8.98
C ILE A 100 -15.73 -4.78 -8.43
N VAL A 101 -15.21 -4.07 -7.43
CA VAL A 101 -15.90 -2.91 -6.85
C VAL A 101 -16.13 -1.83 -7.91
N GLU A 102 -15.15 -1.50 -8.75
CA GLU A 102 -15.33 -0.51 -9.82
C GLU A 102 -16.38 -0.94 -10.86
N VAL A 103 -16.42 -2.22 -11.21
CA VAL A 103 -17.43 -2.78 -12.13
C VAL A 103 -18.83 -2.70 -11.51
N VAL A 104 -18.99 -3.12 -10.25
CA VAL A 104 -20.28 -3.08 -9.53
C VAL A 104 -20.77 -1.63 -9.37
N LEU A 105 -19.86 -0.69 -9.15
CA LEU A 105 -20.19 0.74 -9.06
C LEU A 105 -20.44 1.39 -10.44
N GLY A 106 -20.34 0.63 -11.53
CA GLY A 106 -20.59 1.11 -12.90
C GLY A 106 -19.56 2.12 -13.43
N THR A 107 -18.40 2.25 -12.77
CA THR A 107 -17.35 3.21 -13.12
C THR A 107 -16.31 2.67 -14.07
N MET A 108 -16.30 1.36 -14.27
CA MET A 108 -15.38 0.69 -15.17
C MET A 108 -16.11 -0.34 -16.03
N ARG A 109 -15.83 -0.33 -17.32
CA ARG A 109 -16.21 -1.43 -18.22
C ARG A 109 -15.06 -2.43 -18.28
N VAL A 110 -15.39 -3.71 -18.10
CA VAL A 110 -14.40 -4.78 -18.21
C VAL A 110 -13.90 -4.87 -19.64
N ARG A 111 -12.60 -4.72 -19.84
CA ARG A 111 -11.91 -4.93 -21.11
C ARG A 111 -11.03 -6.16 -21.01
N MET A 112 -10.84 -6.88 -22.09
CA MET A 112 -9.99 -8.09 -22.11
C MET A 112 -8.57 -7.79 -21.61
N VAL A 113 -8.02 -6.62 -21.95
CA VAL A 113 -6.70 -6.16 -21.45
C VAL A 113 -6.67 -6.08 -19.93
N THR A 114 -7.71 -5.55 -19.28
CA THR A 114 -7.80 -5.48 -17.82
C THR A 114 -7.84 -6.87 -17.19
N VAL A 115 -8.62 -7.78 -17.80
CA VAL A 115 -8.70 -9.18 -17.34
C VAL A 115 -7.32 -9.85 -17.43
N VAL A 116 -6.65 -9.74 -18.56
CA VAL A 116 -5.32 -10.32 -18.77
C VAL A 116 -4.31 -9.72 -17.78
N SER A 117 -4.28 -8.39 -17.61
CA SER A 117 -3.40 -7.72 -16.65
C SER A 117 -3.65 -8.19 -15.22
N LEU A 118 -4.92 -8.34 -14.84
CA LEU A 118 -5.32 -8.82 -13.52
C LEU A 118 -4.90 -10.27 -13.29
N VAL A 119 -5.14 -11.15 -14.27
CA VAL A 119 -4.73 -12.56 -14.19
C VAL A 119 -3.22 -12.68 -14.06
N LEU A 120 -2.46 -11.92 -14.84
CA LEU A 120 -0.98 -11.89 -14.75
C LEU A 120 -0.52 -11.41 -13.37
N ALA A 121 -1.13 -10.37 -12.81
CA ALA A 121 -0.79 -9.87 -11.48
C ALA A 121 -1.13 -10.88 -10.37
N LEU A 122 -2.31 -11.52 -10.43
CA LEU A 122 -2.75 -12.52 -9.45
C LEU A 122 -1.91 -13.80 -9.51
N VAL A 123 -1.72 -14.36 -10.71
CA VAL A 123 -0.92 -15.58 -10.91
C VAL A 123 0.53 -15.30 -10.55
N GLY A 124 1.09 -14.17 -10.99
CA GLY A 124 2.44 -13.76 -10.66
C GLY A 124 2.64 -13.56 -9.16
N GLY A 125 1.73 -12.84 -8.48
CA GLY A 125 1.77 -12.60 -7.04
C GLY A 125 1.69 -13.92 -6.24
N THR A 126 0.77 -14.81 -6.65
CA THR A 126 0.66 -16.16 -6.09
C THR A 126 1.97 -16.95 -6.25
N THR A 127 2.55 -16.92 -7.44
CA THR A 127 3.79 -17.63 -7.76
C THR A 127 4.97 -17.09 -6.94
N VAL A 128 5.09 -15.77 -6.78
CA VAL A 128 6.09 -15.13 -5.91
C VAL A 128 5.90 -15.55 -4.46
N ALA A 129 4.68 -15.49 -3.95
CA ALA A 129 4.39 -15.81 -2.55
C ALA A 129 4.70 -17.29 -2.22
N VAL A 130 4.32 -18.22 -3.09
CA VAL A 130 4.62 -19.66 -2.94
C VAL A 130 6.12 -19.93 -3.09
N GLY A 131 6.77 -19.26 -4.04
CA GLY A 131 8.21 -19.37 -4.27
C GLY A 131 9.05 -18.84 -3.10
N GLY A 132 8.53 -17.89 -2.33
CA GLY A 132 9.20 -17.24 -1.19
C GLY A 132 9.31 -18.09 0.08
N GLY A 133 8.69 -19.27 0.18
CA GLY A 133 8.84 -20.13 1.36
C GLY A 133 7.58 -20.92 1.74
N ARG A 134 7.55 -21.42 3.00
CA ARG A 134 6.41 -22.18 3.52
C ARG A 134 5.16 -21.30 3.59
N VAL A 135 4.07 -21.78 3.05
CA VAL A 135 2.75 -21.14 3.14
C VAL A 135 2.00 -21.78 4.31
N ALA A 136 1.85 -21.05 5.40
CA ALA A 136 1.08 -21.48 6.57
C ALA A 136 0.39 -20.28 7.22
N ILE A 137 -0.91 -20.39 7.47
CA ILE A 137 -1.71 -19.35 8.12
C ILE A 137 -2.85 -19.98 8.90
N THR A 138 -3.16 -19.43 10.07
CA THR A 138 -4.31 -19.86 10.88
C THR A 138 -5.63 -19.32 10.29
N VAL A 139 -6.76 -19.93 10.65
CA VAL A 139 -8.10 -19.44 10.24
C VAL A 139 -8.31 -17.98 10.64
N GLY A 140 -7.92 -17.61 11.88
CA GLY A 140 -7.97 -16.22 12.33
C GLY A 140 -7.07 -15.28 11.49
N GLY A 141 -5.90 -15.78 11.06
CA GLY A 141 -5.00 -15.05 10.16
C GLY A 141 -5.64 -14.80 8.78
N ILE A 142 -6.34 -15.79 8.22
CA ILE A 142 -7.10 -15.63 6.97
C ILE A 142 -8.17 -14.53 7.14
N GLY A 143 -8.93 -14.54 8.24
CA GLY A 143 -9.93 -13.51 8.52
C GLY A 143 -9.34 -12.11 8.56
N PHE A 144 -8.19 -11.95 9.22
CA PHE A 144 -7.51 -10.64 9.28
C PHE A 144 -6.97 -10.18 7.92
N VAL A 145 -6.35 -11.05 7.13
CA VAL A 145 -5.86 -10.62 5.81
C VAL A 145 -7.00 -10.31 4.84
N LEU A 146 -8.11 -11.04 4.88
CA LEU A 146 -9.28 -10.72 4.05
C LEU A 146 -9.91 -9.38 4.47
N CYS A 147 -9.94 -9.09 5.78
CA CYS A 147 -10.34 -7.78 6.28
C CYS A 147 -9.40 -6.67 5.74
N ALA A 148 -8.09 -6.88 5.78
CA ALA A 148 -7.13 -5.95 5.21
C ALA A 148 -7.34 -5.75 3.71
N VAL A 149 -7.59 -6.82 2.93
CA VAL A 149 -7.92 -6.74 1.49
C VAL A 149 -9.16 -5.89 1.25
N ALA A 150 -10.24 -6.10 2.01
CA ALA A 150 -11.47 -5.34 1.87
C ALA A 150 -11.26 -3.85 2.21
N LEU A 151 -10.56 -3.57 3.31
CA LEU A 151 -10.26 -2.21 3.76
C LEU A 151 -9.34 -1.48 2.79
N PHE A 152 -8.29 -2.14 2.29
CA PHE A 152 -7.37 -1.55 1.33
C PHE A 152 -8.05 -1.30 -0.03
N SER A 153 -8.85 -2.24 -0.51
CA SER A 153 -9.62 -2.07 -1.74
C SER A 153 -10.60 -0.90 -1.63
N THR A 154 -11.28 -0.78 -0.48
CA THR A 154 -12.16 0.36 -0.18
C THR A 154 -11.37 1.66 -0.12
N TYR A 155 -10.20 1.66 0.52
CA TYR A 155 -9.31 2.82 0.60
C TYR A 155 -8.86 3.30 -0.79
N VAL A 156 -8.48 2.38 -1.69
CA VAL A 156 -8.06 2.73 -3.06
C VAL A 156 -9.20 3.35 -3.85
N VAL A 157 -10.39 2.74 -3.82
CA VAL A 157 -11.56 3.26 -4.55
C VAL A 157 -12.08 4.56 -3.92
N ALA A 158 -12.17 4.62 -2.60
CA ALA A 158 -12.61 5.82 -1.88
C ALA A 158 -11.62 6.97 -2.07
N GLY A 159 -10.31 6.72 -2.00
CA GLY A 159 -9.27 7.73 -2.21
C GLY A 159 -9.39 8.43 -3.56
N HIS A 160 -9.77 7.70 -4.61
CA HIS A 160 -10.00 8.30 -5.92
C HIS A 160 -11.29 9.15 -6.00
N ARG A 161 -12.33 8.80 -5.24
CA ARG A 161 -13.67 9.39 -5.38
C ARG A 161 -13.99 10.49 -4.39
N VAL A 162 -13.55 10.33 -3.14
CA VAL A 162 -14.03 11.21 -2.06
C VAL A 162 -13.16 12.44 -1.87
N ILE A 163 -11.98 12.46 -2.49
CA ILE A 163 -11.04 13.59 -2.47
C ILE A 163 -10.54 13.99 -3.88
N PRO A 164 -11.44 14.13 -4.88
CA PRO A 164 -11.05 14.35 -6.28
C PRO A 164 -10.37 15.71 -6.53
N ARG A 165 -10.57 16.71 -5.65
CA ARG A 165 -9.94 18.04 -5.75
C ARG A 165 -8.69 18.17 -4.91
N THR A 166 -8.41 17.20 -4.04
CA THR A 166 -7.22 17.20 -3.18
C THR A 166 -6.02 16.75 -4.00
N ASP A 167 -4.97 17.56 -4.06
CA ASP A 167 -3.74 17.17 -4.74
C ASP A 167 -3.06 15.98 -4.05
N ALA A 168 -2.23 15.25 -4.80
CA ALA A 168 -1.63 13.99 -4.35
C ALA A 168 -0.77 14.15 -3.08
N LEU A 169 -0.02 15.24 -2.96
CA LEU A 169 0.84 15.47 -1.79
C LEU A 169 0.00 15.79 -0.54
N THR A 170 -1.04 16.60 -0.70
CA THR A 170 -1.99 16.91 0.38
C THR A 170 -2.76 15.65 0.81
N ALA A 171 -3.22 14.82 -0.15
CA ALA A 171 -3.86 13.54 0.13
C ALA A 171 -2.94 12.59 0.91
N ALA A 172 -1.70 12.44 0.47
CA ALA A 172 -0.68 11.64 1.15
C ALA A 172 -0.43 12.13 2.59
N THR A 173 -0.31 13.46 2.77
CA THR A 173 -0.06 14.07 4.08
C THR A 173 -1.18 13.77 5.07
N TRP A 174 -2.43 14.00 4.67
CA TRP A 174 -3.56 13.82 5.58
C TRP A 174 -3.92 12.36 5.80
N THR A 175 -3.65 11.48 4.83
CA THR A 175 -3.71 10.04 5.05
C THR A 175 -2.67 9.58 6.07
N ALA A 176 -1.40 10.02 5.95
CA ALA A 176 -0.35 9.65 6.89
C ALA A 176 -0.61 10.18 8.30
N LEU A 177 -1.01 11.45 8.44
CA LEU A 177 -1.35 12.05 9.75
C LEU A 177 -2.59 11.40 10.36
N GLY A 178 -3.62 11.11 9.56
CA GLY A 178 -4.79 10.37 9.99
C GLY A 178 -4.44 8.98 10.50
N ALA A 179 -3.62 8.24 9.75
CA ALA A 179 -3.13 6.92 10.16
C ALA A 179 -2.26 7.00 11.43
N ALA A 180 -1.41 8.01 11.55
CA ALA A 180 -0.63 8.26 12.77
C ALA A 180 -1.54 8.41 13.98
N GLY A 181 -2.57 9.26 13.89
CA GLY A 181 -3.55 9.45 14.95
C GLY A 181 -4.31 8.18 15.30
N GLY A 182 -4.82 7.47 14.30
CA GLY A 182 -5.59 6.24 14.48
C GLY A 182 -4.78 5.12 15.13
N VAL A 183 -3.58 4.81 14.60
CA VAL A 183 -2.71 3.76 15.16
C VAL A 183 -2.21 4.14 16.55
N THR A 184 -1.87 5.42 16.78
CA THR A 184 -1.42 5.90 18.11
C THR A 184 -2.55 5.75 19.13
N ALA A 185 -3.79 6.11 18.77
CA ALA A 185 -4.94 5.93 19.65
C ALA A 185 -5.15 4.46 20.04
N ILE A 186 -5.06 3.54 19.07
CA ILE A 186 -5.10 2.09 19.33
C ILE A 186 -3.95 1.67 20.25
N GLY A 187 -2.73 2.13 19.97
CA GLY A 187 -1.54 1.80 20.74
C GLY A 187 -1.58 2.28 22.19
N VAL A 188 -2.12 3.49 22.42
CA VAL A 188 -2.36 4.04 23.76
C VAL A 188 -3.41 3.19 24.50
N GLY A 189 -4.54 2.91 23.84
CA GLY A 189 -5.59 2.08 24.44
C GLY A 189 -5.14 0.67 24.81
N GLN A 190 -4.19 0.10 24.08
CA GLN A 190 -3.61 -1.22 24.35
C GLN A 190 -2.37 -1.18 25.25
N GLN A 191 -1.91 -0.01 25.68
CA GLN A 191 -0.64 0.20 26.41
C GLN A 191 0.57 -0.44 25.69
N ALA A 192 0.53 -0.47 24.36
CA ALA A 192 1.48 -1.18 23.52
C ALA A 192 2.60 -0.28 22.97
N LEU A 193 2.61 1.01 23.33
CA LEU A 193 3.64 1.96 22.90
C LEU A 193 4.86 1.87 23.82
N HIS A 194 6.03 1.77 23.20
CA HIS A 194 7.32 1.78 23.91
C HIS A 194 8.39 2.48 23.06
N VAL A 195 9.48 2.87 23.68
CA VAL A 195 10.62 3.49 22.97
C VAL A 195 11.47 2.38 22.35
N PRO A 196 11.62 2.34 21.02
CA PRO A 196 12.44 1.32 20.37
C PRO A 196 13.94 1.61 20.54
N SER A 197 14.78 0.60 20.28
CA SER A 197 16.24 0.78 20.25
C SER A 197 16.65 1.78 19.16
N GLY A 198 17.84 2.38 19.29
CA GLY A 198 18.34 3.35 18.30
C GLY A 198 18.42 2.77 16.87
N ARG A 199 18.77 1.48 16.73
CA ARG A 199 18.79 0.79 15.43
C ARG A 199 17.39 0.60 14.86
N ALA A 200 16.44 0.21 15.69
CA ALA A 200 15.05 0.09 15.28
C ALA A 200 14.44 1.44 14.91
N MET A 201 14.79 2.51 15.66
CA MET A 201 14.37 3.88 15.35
C MET A 201 14.89 4.33 13.98
N LEU A 202 16.16 4.04 13.65
CA LEU A 202 16.73 4.37 12.33
C LEU A 202 15.98 3.64 11.21
N ALA A 203 15.68 2.35 11.38
CA ALA A 203 14.91 1.59 10.40
C ALA A 203 13.48 2.14 10.27
N ILE A 204 12.83 2.52 11.37
CA ILE A 204 11.51 3.16 11.36
C ILE A 204 11.56 4.51 10.62
N ALA A 205 12.58 5.34 10.85
CA ALA A 205 12.76 6.61 10.17
C ALA A 205 12.97 6.41 8.65
N THR A 206 13.75 5.40 8.27
CA THR A 206 13.95 5.03 6.85
C THR A 206 12.63 4.57 6.22
N THR A 207 11.87 3.71 6.91
CA THR A 207 10.53 3.29 6.44
C THR A 207 9.56 4.45 6.35
N ALA A 208 9.62 5.41 7.27
CA ALA A 208 8.78 6.61 7.24
C ALA A 208 9.07 7.48 6.01
N THR A 209 10.35 7.67 5.68
CA THR A 209 10.77 8.39 4.47
C THR A 209 10.30 7.68 3.20
N ALA A 210 10.50 6.36 3.12
CA ALA A 210 9.99 5.55 2.01
C ALA A 210 8.46 5.63 1.91
N THR A 211 7.74 5.63 3.05
CA THR A 211 6.29 5.78 3.11
C THR A 211 5.83 7.15 2.58
N ALA A 212 6.51 8.24 2.95
CA ALA A 212 6.17 9.57 2.47
C ALA A 212 6.26 9.66 0.94
N ILE A 213 7.34 9.11 0.36
CA ILE A 213 7.51 9.04 -1.10
C ILE A 213 6.45 8.13 -1.73
N ALA A 214 6.25 6.94 -1.15
CA ALA A 214 5.32 5.95 -1.66
C ALA A 214 3.88 6.47 -1.68
N PHE A 215 3.41 7.10 -0.60
CA PHE A 215 2.05 7.67 -0.50
C PHE A 215 1.84 8.78 -1.53
N THR A 216 2.79 9.70 -1.65
CA THR A 216 2.69 10.78 -2.65
C THR A 216 2.57 10.20 -4.05
N LEU A 217 3.47 9.29 -4.43
CA LEU A 217 3.46 8.66 -5.74
C LEU A 217 2.23 7.76 -5.96
N PHE A 218 1.75 7.09 -4.91
CA PHE A 218 0.51 6.31 -4.97
C PHE A 218 -0.68 7.19 -5.36
N PHE A 219 -0.87 8.34 -4.69
CA PHE A 219 -1.96 9.26 -5.03
C PHE A 219 -1.78 9.90 -6.41
N VAL A 220 -0.53 10.18 -6.86
CA VAL A 220 -0.26 10.61 -8.24
C VAL A 220 -0.66 9.54 -9.25
N VAL A 221 -0.33 8.28 -9.00
CA VAL A 221 -0.70 7.17 -9.88
C VAL A 221 -2.21 6.95 -9.85
N LEU A 222 -2.81 7.00 -8.66
CA LEU A 222 -4.24 6.81 -8.45
C LEU A 222 -5.08 7.87 -9.21
N SER A 223 -4.65 9.13 -9.17
CA SER A 223 -5.34 10.20 -9.88
C SER A 223 -5.23 10.10 -11.40
N ARG A 224 -4.13 9.51 -11.92
CA ARG A 224 -3.88 9.38 -13.36
C ARG A 224 -4.43 8.09 -13.97
N LEU A 225 -4.31 6.98 -13.27
CA LEU A 225 -4.64 5.65 -13.80
C LEU A 225 -5.99 5.11 -13.31
N GLY A 226 -6.57 5.72 -12.27
CA GLY A 226 -7.74 5.20 -11.57
C GLY A 226 -7.43 3.99 -10.68
N PRO A 227 -8.43 3.53 -9.89
CA PRO A 227 -8.24 2.52 -8.85
C PRO A 227 -7.72 1.17 -9.36
N SER A 228 -8.39 0.52 -10.32
CA SER A 228 -8.02 -0.82 -10.77
C SER A 228 -6.61 -0.90 -11.33
N ARG A 229 -6.23 0.05 -12.19
CA ARG A 229 -4.88 0.04 -12.78
C ARG A 229 -3.81 0.36 -11.75
N THR A 230 -4.10 1.28 -10.81
CA THR A 230 -3.20 1.57 -9.70
C THR A 230 -2.96 0.32 -8.87
N ALA A 231 -4.02 -0.42 -8.54
CA ALA A 231 -3.91 -1.66 -7.78
C ALA A 231 -3.03 -2.71 -8.49
N ILE A 232 -3.22 -2.90 -9.81
CA ILE A 232 -2.41 -3.84 -10.59
C ILE A 232 -0.93 -3.38 -10.65
N VAL A 233 -0.67 -2.09 -10.88
CA VAL A 233 0.69 -1.56 -10.93
C VAL A 233 1.38 -1.63 -9.57
N MET A 234 0.64 -1.42 -8.48
CA MET A 234 1.18 -1.53 -7.12
C MET A 234 1.56 -2.97 -6.75
N ALA A 235 0.99 -4.00 -7.39
CA ALA A 235 1.41 -5.39 -7.18
C ALA A 235 2.91 -5.63 -7.46
N LEU A 236 3.59 -4.73 -8.18
CA LEU A 236 5.05 -4.73 -8.34
C LEU A 236 5.82 -4.63 -7.02
N GLU A 237 5.20 -4.16 -5.94
CA GLU A 237 5.83 -4.13 -4.61
C GLU A 237 6.30 -5.52 -4.16
N ALA A 238 5.58 -6.59 -4.57
CA ALA A 238 5.97 -7.96 -4.31
C ALA A 238 7.32 -8.30 -4.91
N VAL A 239 7.54 -7.90 -6.17
CA VAL A 239 8.80 -8.13 -6.88
C VAL A 239 9.94 -7.42 -6.16
N PHE A 240 9.75 -6.14 -5.84
CA PHE A 240 10.76 -5.37 -5.12
C PHE A 240 11.00 -5.92 -3.71
N GLY A 241 9.94 -6.30 -2.98
CA GLY A 241 10.06 -6.90 -1.66
C GLY A 241 10.94 -8.16 -1.67
N VAL A 242 10.74 -9.04 -2.65
CA VAL A 242 11.52 -10.28 -2.78
C VAL A 242 12.96 -10.00 -3.23
N VAL A 243 13.17 -9.15 -4.22
CA VAL A 243 14.52 -8.78 -4.67
C VAL A 243 15.32 -8.15 -3.53
N LEU A 244 14.71 -7.23 -2.80
CA LEU A 244 15.37 -6.59 -1.65
C LEU A 244 15.61 -7.57 -0.50
N SER A 245 14.69 -8.52 -0.24
CA SER A 245 14.89 -9.57 0.74
C SER A 245 16.07 -10.47 0.37
N ALA A 246 16.22 -10.81 -0.91
CA ALA A 246 17.37 -11.59 -1.39
C ALA A 246 18.67 -10.82 -1.21
N LEU A 247 18.71 -9.54 -1.56
CA LEU A 247 19.91 -8.71 -1.49
C LEU A 247 20.35 -8.38 -0.05
N PHE A 248 19.39 -8.08 0.83
CA PHE A 248 19.69 -7.56 2.18
C PHE A 248 19.52 -8.58 3.30
N LEU A 249 18.70 -9.63 3.09
CA LEU A 249 18.44 -10.67 4.08
C LEU A 249 19.08 -12.02 3.71
N GLY A 250 19.77 -12.10 2.56
CA GLY A 250 20.41 -13.32 2.08
C GLY A 250 19.44 -14.44 1.68
N GLU A 251 18.18 -14.09 1.39
CA GLU A 251 17.18 -15.07 0.93
C GLU A 251 17.49 -15.50 -0.51
N SER A 252 17.48 -16.80 -0.80
CA SER A 252 17.75 -17.33 -2.14
C SER A 252 16.58 -17.03 -3.09
N LEU A 253 16.87 -16.42 -4.24
CA LEU A 253 15.90 -16.25 -5.33
C LEU A 253 15.64 -17.60 -6.00
N ARG A 254 14.47 -18.16 -5.75
CA ARG A 254 14.04 -19.40 -6.43
C ARG A 254 13.52 -19.07 -7.84
N PRO A 255 13.70 -19.96 -8.83
CA PRO A 255 13.23 -19.73 -10.20
C PRO A 255 11.73 -19.36 -10.27
N LEU A 256 10.92 -19.96 -9.41
CA LEU A 256 9.48 -19.69 -9.32
C LEU A 256 9.19 -18.22 -8.98
N VAL A 257 10.00 -17.60 -8.12
CA VAL A 257 9.88 -16.18 -7.75
C VAL A 257 10.20 -15.27 -8.94
N VAL A 258 11.20 -15.63 -9.74
CA VAL A 258 11.58 -14.88 -10.94
C VAL A 258 10.45 -14.94 -11.97
N VAL A 259 9.89 -16.12 -12.23
CA VAL A 259 8.78 -16.32 -13.17
C VAL A 259 7.55 -15.51 -12.74
N GLY A 260 7.18 -15.58 -11.45
CA GLY A 260 6.08 -14.81 -10.91
C GLY A 260 6.32 -13.28 -10.99
N GLY A 261 7.54 -12.84 -10.71
CA GLY A 261 7.96 -11.44 -10.85
C GLY A 261 7.81 -10.91 -12.28
N VAL A 262 8.22 -11.69 -13.28
CA VAL A 262 8.05 -11.33 -14.70
C VAL A 262 6.57 -11.24 -15.07
N ALA A 263 5.72 -12.15 -14.58
CA ALA A 263 4.27 -12.10 -14.81
C ALA A 263 3.63 -10.85 -14.22
N ILE A 264 3.99 -10.47 -12.97
CA ILE A 264 3.50 -9.23 -12.34
C ILE A 264 3.94 -8.01 -13.17
N LEU A 265 5.20 -7.97 -13.58
CA LEU A 265 5.74 -6.86 -14.38
C LEU A 265 5.00 -6.72 -15.71
N ALA A 266 4.77 -7.83 -16.41
CA ALA A 266 4.01 -7.84 -17.66
C ALA A 266 2.57 -7.35 -17.45
N GLY A 267 1.89 -7.80 -16.41
CA GLY A 267 0.55 -7.33 -16.04
C GLY A 267 0.51 -5.83 -15.72
N ALA A 268 1.48 -5.33 -14.95
CA ALA A 268 1.57 -3.92 -14.60
C ALA A 268 1.83 -3.02 -15.82
N VAL A 269 2.74 -3.42 -16.70
CA VAL A 269 3.02 -2.69 -17.96
C VAL A 269 1.78 -2.67 -18.85
N LEU A 270 1.13 -3.82 -19.05
CA LEU A 270 -0.07 -3.94 -19.86
C LEU A 270 -1.21 -3.06 -19.31
N ALA A 271 -1.40 -3.03 -17.99
CA ALA A 271 -2.39 -2.17 -17.34
C ALA A 271 -2.08 -0.68 -17.52
N ALA A 272 -0.78 -0.30 -17.44
CA ALA A 272 -0.37 1.10 -17.53
C ALA A 272 -0.48 1.66 -18.96
N VAL A 273 -0.14 0.87 -19.99
CA VAL A 273 -0.14 1.34 -21.39
C VAL A 273 -1.51 1.30 -22.06
N SER A 274 -2.47 0.56 -21.50
CA SER A 274 -3.82 0.42 -22.10
C SER A 274 -4.78 1.56 -21.74
N GLN A 275 -4.29 2.81 -21.65
CA GLN A 275 -5.15 3.98 -21.44
C GLN A 275 -6.06 4.21 -22.66
N PRO A 276 -7.38 4.43 -22.47
CA PRO A 276 -8.22 4.96 -23.55
C PRO A 276 -7.83 6.42 -23.80
N ALA A 277 -7.76 6.82 -25.07
CA ALA A 277 -7.52 8.20 -25.48
C ALA A 277 -8.54 9.22 -24.94
N GLU A 278 -9.74 8.76 -24.57
CA GLU A 278 -10.85 9.58 -24.04
C GLU A 278 -10.58 10.22 -22.66
N GLN A 279 -9.62 9.73 -21.88
CA GLN A 279 -9.29 10.34 -20.58
C GLN A 279 -8.22 11.45 -20.71
N GLN A 280 -7.53 11.56 -21.83
CA GLN A 280 -6.58 12.64 -22.10
C GLN A 280 -7.30 13.95 -22.51
N GLU A 281 -8.51 13.86 -23.05
CA GLU A 281 -9.29 15.01 -23.54
C GLU A 281 -10.08 15.69 -22.41
N ALA A 282 -10.28 15.03 -21.28
CA ALA A 282 -10.99 15.55 -20.11
C ALA A 282 -10.09 16.25 -19.07
N ALA A 283 -8.77 16.38 -19.32
CA ALA A 283 -7.90 17.20 -18.49
C ALA A 283 -8.16 18.68 -18.80
N PRO A 284 -8.53 19.53 -17.83
CA PRO A 284 -8.65 20.96 -18.07
C PRO A 284 -7.29 21.50 -18.54
N PRO A 285 -7.28 22.47 -19.48
CA PRO A 285 -6.04 23.09 -19.92
C PRO A 285 -5.31 23.75 -18.74
N PRO A 286 -3.98 23.89 -18.80
CA PRO A 286 -3.13 24.39 -17.74
C PRO A 286 -3.47 25.81 -17.28
#